data_7a98e568232ddb3b01cad7de5f0a4bdb
#
_entry.id   7a98e568232ddb3b01cad7de5f0a4bdb
#
_cell.length_a   1.000
_cell.length_b   1.000
_cell.length_c   1.000
_cell.angle_alpha   90.00
_cell.angle_beta   90.00
_cell.angle_gamma   90.00
#
_symmetry.space_group_name_H-M   'P 1'
#
loop_
_entity.id
_entity.type
_entity.pdbx_description
1 polymer ?
#
loop_
_entity_poly.entity_id
_entity_poly.type
_entity_poly.pdbx_seq_one_letter_code
_entity_poly.pdbx_strand_id
1 'polypeptide(L)'
;MSTDIQLYGVDVPEVRRIIDRLPGSGYLNPEEVRTLLRAANIPLVEEYASDDRDALLAFAKKVKYPVVAKVVGPVHKSDIGGVALNIRGEEHLLFEYERMMRLPGVTGIMVQPMLKGQELFLGAKYEDRFGHVVLCGLGGIFVEVLKDVSYGLAPLSYDETYSMIRSLRGYPIIKGTRGQKGIDEQQYADIIVRLSTLLRFASEIKEMDINCLLYTSDAADD
;
A
#
# COMPACT_ATOMS: atom_id res chain seq x y z
N MET A 1 16.20 21.53 26.51
CA MET A 1 15.00 20.71 26.41
C MET A 1 15.28 19.67 25.32
N SER A 2 15.44 18.40 25.72
CA SER A 2 15.58 17.32 24.75
C SER A 2 14.22 17.14 24.09
N THR A 3 14.09 17.50 22.82
CA THR A 3 12.93 17.16 22.02
C THR A 3 13.08 15.68 21.68
N ASP A 4 12.49 14.81 22.49
CA ASP A 4 12.39 13.40 22.16
C ASP A 4 11.59 13.28 20.86
N ILE A 5 12.32 12.92 19.79
CA ILE A 5 11.71 12.68 18.48
C ILE A 5 10.92 11.40 18.61
N GLN A 6 9.60 11.50 18.56
CA GLN A 6 8.76 10.32 18.52
C GLN A 6 8.93 9.62 17.16
N LEU A 7 9.39 8.38 17.19
CA LEU A 7 9.68 7.59 15.99
C LEU A 7 8.49 6.73 15.54
N TYR A 8 7.43 6.62 16.33
CA TYR A 8 6.19 5.89 16.02
C TYR A 8 6.42 4.45 15.54
N GLY A 9 7.51 3.80 15.97
CA GLY A 9 7.88 2.46 15.58
C GLY A 9 8.63 2.36 14.25
N VAL A 10 9.09 3.48 13.68
CA VAL A 10 9.95 3.49 12.49
C VAL A 10 11.38 3.11 12.90
N ASP A 11 11.94 2.11 12.21
CA ASP A 11 13.34 1.69 12.34
C ASP A 11 14.22 2.63 11.49
N VAL A 12 14.63 3.75 12.09
CA VAL A 12 15.43 4.78 11.40
C VAL A 12 16.78 4.25 10.91
N PRO A 13 17.55 3.45 11.68
CA PRO A 13 18.77 2.82 11.18
C PRO A 13 18.54 2.00 9.93
N GLU A 14 17.49 1.19 9.89
CA GLU A 14 17.16 0.37 8.72
C GLU A 14 16.73 1.22 7.53
N VAL A 15 15.91 2.26 7.74
CA VAL A 15 15.53 3.22 6.70
C VAL A 15 16.79 3.84 6.06
N ARG A 16 17.73 4.34 6.87
CA ARG A 16 18.97 4.94 6.35
C ARG A 16 19.83 3.92 5.63
N ARG A 17 19.94 2.69 6.16
CA ARG A 17 20.70 1.62 5.53
C ARG A 17 20.19 1.30 4.13
N ILE A 18 18.86 1.37 3.91
CA ILE A 18 18.25 1.17 2.60
C ILE A 18 18.56 2.36 1.68
N ILE A 19 18.24 3.57 2.13
CA ILE A 19 18.38 4.80 1.33
C ILE A 19 19.84 5.03 0.91
N ASP A 20 20.80 4.87 1.82
CA ASP A 20 22.23 5.11 1.56
C ASP A 20 22.85 4.16 0.54
N ARG A 21 22.19 3.03 0.23
CA ARG A 21 22.63 2.06 -0.78
C ARG A 21 22.09 2.33 -2.17
N LEU A 22 21.12 3.22 -2.30
CA LEU A 22 20.45 3.46 -3.56
C LEU A 22 21.31 4.33 -4.49
N PRO A 23 21.30 4.05 -5.80
CA PRO A 23 21.90 4.95 -6.78
C PRO A 23 21.09 6.24 -6.82
N GLY A 24 21.61 7.33 -6.37
CA GLY A 24 21.00 8.64 -6.13
C GLY A 24 19.86 9.18 -7.01
N SER A 25 19.33 8.41 -7.96
CA SER A 25 18.17 8.76 -8.80
C SER A 25 17.49 7.54 -9.39
N GLY A 26 16.16 7.61 -9.60
CA GLY A 26 15.35 6.57 -10.22
C GLY A 26 14.24 6.05 -9.31
N TYR A 27 13.59 5.00 -9.75
CA TYR A 27 12.54 4.32 -9.00
C TYR A 27 13.12 3.16 -8.20
N LEU A 28 12.63 3.00 -6.96
CA LEU A 28 12.89 1.80 -6.18
C LEU A 28 12.23 0.59 -6.84
N ASN A 29 12.91 -0.55 -6.78
CA ASN A 29 12.27 -1.80 -7.17
C ASN A 29 11.23 -2.23 -6.10
N PRO A 30 10.29 -3.13 -6.43
CA PRO A 30 9.24 -3.54 -5.51
C PRO A 30 9.75 -4.09 -4.17
N GLU A 31 10.86 -4.82 -4.15
CA GLU A 31 11.41 -5.40 -2.92
C GLU A 31 12.05 -4.32 -2.01
N GLU A 32 12.71 -3.33 -2.60
CA GLU A 32 13.24 -2.17 -1.88
C GLU A 32 12.11 -1.37 -1.25
N VAL A 33 11.01 -1.11 -2.00
CA VAL A 33 9.81 -0.45 -1.48
C VAL A 33 9.22 -1.23 -0.31
N ARG A 34 9.08 -2.56 -0.43
CA ARG A 34 8.54 -3.40 0.64
C ARG A 34 9.41 -3.36 1.89
N THR A 35 10.73 -3.43 1.72
CA THR A 35 11.68 -3.39 2.84
C THR A 35 11.62 -2.03 3.54
N LEU A 36 11.52 -0.94 2.78
CA LEU A 36 11.39 0.41 3.32
C LEU A 36 10.08 0.59 4.11
N LEU A 37 8.95 0.12 3.57
CA LEU A 37 7.66 0.20 4.24
C LEU A 37 7.61 -0.68 5.51
N ARG A 38 8.25 -1.86 5.50
CA ARG A 38 8.41 -2.69 6.69
C ARG A 38 9.25 -1.99 7.76
N ALA A 39 10.35 -1.34 7.38
CA ALA A 39 11.17 -0.55 8.31
C ALA A 39 10.37 0.61 8.94
N ALA A 40 9.39 1.14 8.21
CA ALA A 40 8.44 2.12 8.74
C ALA A 40 7.27 1.50 9.53
N ASN A 41 7.26 0.18 9.71
CA ASN A 41 6.18 -0.56 10.37
C ASN A 41 4.80 -0.29 9.71
N ILE A 42 4.79 -0.10 8.38
CA ILE A 42 3.57 0.04 7.58
C ILE A 42 3.13 -1.36 7.15
N PRO A 43 1.87 -1.76 7.46
CA PRO A 43 1.37 -3.09 7.11
C PRO A 43 1.36 -3.30 5.59
N LEU A 44 1.81 -4.47 5.17
CA LEU A 44 1.81 -4.88 3.76
C LEU A 44 1.01 -6.16 3.59
N VAL A 45 0.31 -6.24 2.47
CA VAL A 45 -0.33 -7.48 2.06
C VAL A 45 0.74 -8.53 1.74
N GLU A 46 0.54 -9.76 2.22
CA GLU A 46 1.39 -10.87 1.78
C GLU A 46 1.20 -11.09 0.28
N GLU A 47 2.31 -11.15 -0.44
CA GLU A 47 2.31 -11.47 -1.87
C GLU A 47 3.51 -12.33 -2.21
N TYR A 48 3.37 -13.11 -3.25
CA TYR A 48 4.44 -13.94 -3.76
C TYR A 48 4.42 -13.92 -5.29
N ALA A 49 5.57 -13.63 -5.88
CA ALA A 49 5.76 -13.59 -7.33
C ALA A 49 6.74 -14.69 -7.75
N SER A 50 6.37 -15.47 -8.74
CA SER A 50 7.18 -16.55 -9.31
C SER A 50 6.73 -16.88 -10.72
N ASP A 51 7.61 -17.52 -11.47
CA ASP A 51 7.30 -18.27 -12.68
C ASP A 51 7.03 -19.76 -12.41
N ASP A 52 7.31 -20.22 -11.18
CA ASP A 52 7.03 -21.58 -10.74
C ASP A 52 5.57 -21.73 -10.29
N ARG A 53 4.82 -22.51 -11.06
CA ARG A 53 3.42 -22.82 -10.83
C ARG A 53 3.16 -23.44 -9.46
N ASP A 54 3.99 -24.42 -9.09
CA ASP A 54 3.76 -25.22 -7.87
C ASP A 54 4.07 -24.38 -6.61
N ALA A 55 5.06 -23.50 -6.68
CA ALA A 55 5.33 -22.52 -5.65
C ALA A 55 4.18 -21.51 -5.46
N LEU A 56 3.57 -21.03 -6.56
CA LEU A 56 2.40 -20.16 -6.50
C LEU A 56 1.18 -20.85 -5.89
N LEU A 57 0.94 -22.12 -6.22
CA LEU A 57 -0.13 -22.92 -5.62
C LEU A 57 0.07 -23.12 -4.13
N ALA A 58 1.29 -23.44 -3.71
CA ALA A 58 1.63 -23.59 -2.30
C ALA A 58 1.40 -22.28 -1.52
N PHE A 59 1.79 -21.15 -2.09
CA PHE A 59 1.55 -19.84 -1.49
C PHE A 59 0.05 -19.51 -1.41
N ALA A 60 -0.72 -19.76 -2.48
CA ALA A 60 -2.17 -19.52 -2.49
C ALA A 60 -2.91 -20.35 -1.44
N LYS A 61 -2.49 -21.61 -1.22
CA LYS A 61 -3.01 -22.46 -0.11
C LYS A 61 -2.69 -21.88 1.26
N LYS A 62 -1.46 -21.36 1.46
CA LYS A 62 -1.03 -20.73 2.71
C LYS A 62 -1.87 -19.51 3.06
N VAL A 63 -2.09 -18.60 2.09
CA VAL A 63 -2.82 -17.35 2.31
C VAL A 63 -4.34 -17.51 2.25
N LYS A 64 -4.82 -18.69 1.90
CA LYS A 64 -6.23 -19.09 1.72
C LYS A 64 -6.90 -18.36 0.53
N TYR A 65 -7.77 -19.10 -0.15
CA TYR A 65 -8.61 -18.54 -1.21
C TYR A 65 -9.78 -17.72 -0.62
N PRO A 66 -10.31 -16.71 -1.35
CA PRO A 66 -9.96 -16.33 -2.71
C PRO A 66 -8.66 -15.51 -2.78
N VAL A 67 -7.96 -15.66 -3.91
CA VAL A 67 -6.74 -14.89 -4.21
C VAL A 67 -6.90 -14.04 -5.47
N VAL A 68 -5.98 -13.11 -5.66
CA VAL A 68 -5.80 -12.32 -6.88
C VAL A 68 -4.49 -12.75 -7.53
N ALA A 69 -4.48 -12.90 -8.85
CA ALA A 69 -3.27 -13.08 -9.63
C ALA A 69 -3.03 -11.87 -10.53
N LYS A 70 -1.77 -11.46 -10.64
CA LYS A 70 -1.33 -10.34 -11.48
C LYS A 70 -0.06 -10.73 -12.23
N VAL A 71 0.05 -10.36 -13.50
CA VAL A 71 1.28 -10.59 -14.27
C VAL A 71 2.44 -9.75 -13.74
N VAL A 72 3.65 -10.28 -13.83
CA VAL A 72 4.92 -9.59 -13.59
C VAL A 72 5.59 -9.31 -14.94
N GLY A 73 6.16 -8.12 -15.10
CA GLY A 73 6.83 -7.65 -16.33
C GLY A 73 6.11 -6.45 -16.95
N PRO A 74 4.93 -6.61 -17.56
CA PRO A 74 4.21 -5.50 -18.21
C PRO A 74 3.79 -4.39 -17.24
N VAL A 75 3.87 -3.12 -17.70
CA VAL A 75 3.49 -1.95 -16.90
C VAL A 75 1.96 -1.80 -16.80
N HIS A 76 1.24 -1.94 -17.94
CA HIS A 76 -0.22 -1.81 -18.01
C HIS A 76 -0.91 -3.17 -17.93
N LYS A 77 -0.90 -3.75 -16.73
CA LYS A 77 -1.37 -5.13 -16.48
C LYS A 77 -2.85 -5.35 -16.78
N SER A 78 -3.70 -4.39 -16.46
CA SER A 78 -5.14 -4.49 -16.66
C SER A 78 -5.54 -4.47 -18.14
N ASP A 79 -4.87 -3.66 -18.95
CA ASP A 79 -5.18 -3.45 -20.37
C ASP A 79 -4.95 -4.72 -21.21
N ILE A 80 -3.99 -5.55 -20.78
CA ILE A 80 -3.66 -6.81 -21.45
C ILE A 80 -4.37 -8.04 -20.85
N GLY A 81 -5.31 -7.84 -19.91
CA GLY A 81 -5.94 -8.95 -19.20
C GLY A 81 -5.00 -9.66 -18.20
N GLY A 82 -3.99 -8.96 -17.72
CA GLY A 82 -2.98 -9.46 -16.80
C GLY A 82 -3.38 -9.41 -15.32
N VAL A 83 -4.66 -9.27 -15.00
CA VAL A 83 -5.21 -9.31 -13.64
C VAL A 83 -6.39 -10.26 -13.60
N ALA A 84 -6.37 -11.21 -12.67
CA ALA A 84 -7.49 -12.11 -12.39
C ALA A 84 -7.89 -11.97 -10.91
N LEU A 85 -9.16 -11.65 -10.69
CA LEU A 85 -9.74 -11.45 -9.38
C LEU A 85 -10.58 -12.68 -8.97
N ASN A 86 -10.79 -12.82 -7.66
CA ASN A 86 -11.71 -13.81 -7.10
C ASN A 86 -11.39 -15.25 -7.52
N ILE A 87 -10.14 -15.61 -7.56
CA ILE A 87 -9.67 -16.97 -7.79
C ILE A 87 -9.97 -17.79 -6.53
N ARG A 88 -10.90 -18.76 -6.65
CA ARG A 88 -11.48 -19.47 -5.51
C ARG A 88 -10.88 -20.85 -5.23
N GLY A 89 -9.95 -21.29 -6.05
CA GLY A 89 -9.37 -22.62 -5.89
C GLY A 89 -8.22 -22.87 -6.84
N GLU A 90 -7.62 -24.03 -6.67
CA GLU A 90 -6.40 -24.44 -7.34
C GLU A 90 -6.57 -24.55 -8.86
N GLU A 91 -7.64 -25.20 -9.31
CA GLU A 91 -7.95 -25.34 -10.76
C GLU A 91 -8.12 -23.98 -11.45
N HIS A 92 -8.80 -23.05 -10.78
CA HIS A 92 -8.97 -21.70 -11.30
C HIS A 92 -7.62 -20.94 -11.36
N LEU A 93 -6.78 -21.10 -10.34
CA LEU A 93 -5.44 -20.48 -10.34
C LEU A 93 -4.57 -21.05 -11.46
N LEU A 94 -4.62 -22.37 -11.69
CA LEU A 94 -3.90 -23.02 -12.78
C LEU A 94 -4.32 -22.52 -14.15
N PHE A 95 -5.64 -22.42 -14.38
CA PHE A 95 -6.18 -21.88 -15.62
C PHE A 95 -5.69 -20.45 -15.88
N GLU A 96 -5.76 -19.59 -14.88
CA GLU A 96 -5.30 -18.20 -14.98
C GLU A 96 -3.78 -18.12 -15.17
N TYR A 97 -3.02 -18.95 -14.48
CA TYR A 97 -1.56 -19.05 -14.64
C TYR A 97 -1.20 -19.35 -16.10
N GLU A 98 -1.78 -20.41 -16.68
CA GLU A 98 -1.49 -20.79 -18.06
C GLU A 98 -1.90 -19.72 -19.07
N ARG A 99 -3.04 -19.06 -18.82
CA ARG A 99 -3.51 -17.97 -19.68
C ARG A 99 -2.56 -16.77 -19.60
N MET A 100 -2.19 -16.35 -18.40
CA MET A 100 -1.39 -15.15 -18.15
C MET A 100 0.08 -15.31 -18.58
N MET A 101 0.68 -16.49 -18.40
CA MET A 101 2.05 -16.76 -18.82
C MET A 101 2.24 -16.72 -20.34
N ARG A 102 1.15 -16.78 -21.13
CA ARG A 102 1.18 -16.63 -22.60
C ARG A 102 1.10 -15.18 -23.06
N LEU A 103 0.84 -14.23 -22.15
CA LEU A 103 0.76 -12.82 -22.51
C LEU A 103 2.14 -12.24 -22.82
N PRO A 104 2.24 -11.30 -23.79
CA PRO A 104 3.52 -10.73 -24.17
C PRO A 104 4.25 -10.03 -23.03
N GLY A 105 5.55 -10.31 -22.87
CA GLY A 105 6.41 -9.67 -21.88
C GLY A 105 6.20 -10.13 -20.43
N VAL A 106 5.37 -11.13 -20.20
CA VAL A 106 5.17 -11.68 -18.85
C VAL A 106 6.35 -12.56 -18.47
N THR A 107 6.91 -12.31 -17.30
CA THR A 107 8.06 -13.04 -16.73
C THR A 107 7.68 -13.87 -15.50
N GLY A 108 6.47 -13.72 -15.00
CA GLY A 108 5.96 -14.46 -13.84
C GLY A 108 4.57 -13.98 -13.44
N ILE A 109 4.02 -14.62 -12.43
CA ILE A 109 2.73 -14.28 -11.83
C ILE A 109 2.93 -13.93 -10.37
N MET A 110 2.29 -12.86 -9.90
CA MET A 110 2.20 -12.50 -8.50
C MET A 110 0.82 -12.90 -7.97
N VAL A 111 0.81 -13.61 -6.86
CA VAL A 111 -0.40 -14.01 -6.14
C VAL A 111 -0.46 -13.29 -4.80
N GLN A 112 -1.63 -12.80 -4.44
CA GLN A 112 -1.92 -12.17 -3.15
C GLN A 112 -3.31 -12.56 -2.67
N PRO A 113 -3.61 -12.54 -1.35
CA PRO A 113 -4.97 -12.72 -0.86
C PRO A 113 -5.91 -11.67 -1.47
N MET A 114 -7.15 -12.09 -1.79
CA MET A 114 -8.19 -11.15 -2.19
C MET A 114 -8.80 -10.52 -0.95
N LEU A 115 -8.31 -9.36 -0.60
CA LEU A 115 -8.85 -8.59 0.49
C LEU A 115 -10.13 -7.88 0.07
N LYS A 116 -11.08 -7.79 1.00
CA LYS A 116 -12.30 -6.97 0.86
C LYS A 116 -12.24 -5.88 1.92
N GLY A 117 -12.59 -4.67 1.54
CA GLY A 117 -12.57 -3.56 2.50
C GLY A 117 -12.67 -2.22 1.82
N GLN A 118 -12.60 -1.18 2.63
CA GLN A 118 -12.54 0.19 2.14
C GLN A 118 -11.13 0.47 1.61
N GLU A 119 -11.06 0.92 0.38
CA GLU A 119 -9.80 1.38 -0.21
C GLU A 119 -9.44 2.76 0.33
N LEU A 120 -8.21 2.88 0.81
CA LEU A 120 -7.62 4.12 1.30
C LEU A 120 -6.42 4.49 0.44
N PHE A 121 -6.26 5.79 0.23
CA PHE A 121 -5.13 6.38 -0.48
C PHE A 121 -4.17 7.04 0.50
N LEU A 122 -2.89 6.85 0.28
CA LEU A 122 -1.83 7.53 1.00
C LEU A 122 -0.67 7.81 0.04
N GLY A 123 -0.26 9.06 -0.05
CA GLY A 123 0.85 9.47 -0.89
C GLY A 123 1.72 10.53 -0.23
N ALA A 124 2.85 10.80 -0.85
CA ALA A 124 3.73 11.89 -0.45
C ALA A 124 4.48 12.44 -1.66
N LYS A 125 4.73 13.76 -1.62
CA LYS A 125 5.51 14.45 -2.63
C LYS A 125 6.45 15.46 -1.96
N TYR A 126 7.67 15.52 -2.45
CA TYR A 126 8.63 16.53 -2.00
C TYR A 126 8.43 17.84 -2.76
N GLU A 127 8.24 18.92 -2.01
CA GLU A 127 8.15 20.29 -2.53
C GLU A 127 9.34 21.11 -2.02
N ASP A 128 10.08 21.72 -2.92
CA ASP A 128 11.37 22.40 -2.62
C ASP A 128 11.27 23.46 -1.52
N ARG A 129 10.10 24.10 -1.37
CA ARG A 129 9.90 25.17 -0.37
C ARG A 129 9.43 24.68 0.98
N PHE A 130 8.80 23.51 1.04
CA PHE A 130 8.06 23.05 2.23
C PHE A 130 8.52 21.68 2.73
N GLY A 131 9.34 20.97 1.95
CA GLY A 131 9.67 19.57 2.23
C GLY A 131 8.56 18.62 1.79
N HIS A 132 8.38 17.52 2.49
CA HIS A 132 7.37 16.54 2.09
C HIS A 132 5.95 16.97 2.46
N VAL A 133 5.07 16.90 1.47
CA VAL A 133 3.63 16.99 1.62
C VAL A 133 3.07 15.58 1.61
N VAL A 134 2.40 15.18 2.68
CA VAL A 134 1.71 13.89 2.80
C VAL A 134 0.26 14.10 2.40
N LEU A 135 -0.28 13.19 1.59
CA LEU A 135 -1.66 13.21 1.11
C LEU A 135 -2.38 11.96 1.61
N CYS A 136 -3.64 12.10 2.02
CA CYS A 136 -4.48 10.98 2.40
C CYS A 136 -5.90 11.15 1.87
N GLY A 137 -6.63 10.05 1.70
CA GLY A 137 -8.01 10.06 1.21
C GLY A 137 -8.62 8.67 1.10
N LEU A 138 -9.82 8.62 0.57
CA LEU A 138 -10.43 7.38 0.10
C LEU A 138 -9.83 7.02 -1.27
N GLY A 139 -9.56 5.73 -1.47
CA GLY A 139 -9.06 5.20 -2.73
C GLY A 139 -10.12 5.07 -3.83
N GLY A 140 -9.73 4.48 -4.96
CA GLY A 140 -10.60 4.24 -6.09
C GLY A 140 -11.19 5.53 -6.66
N ILE A 141 -12.48 5.52 -6.98
CA ILE A 141 -13.17 6.67 -7.60
C ILE A 141 -13.10 7.96 -6.78
N PHE A 142 -12.92 7.88 -5.47
CA PHE A 142 -12.85 9.07 -4.61
C PHE A 142 -11.58 9.87 -4.85
N VAL A 143 -10.44 9.22 -5.03
CA VAL A 143 -9.19 9.90 -5.37
C VAL A 143 -9.10 10.20 -6.86
N GLU A 144 -9.49 9.25 -7.72
CA GLU A 144 -9.32 9.38 -9.17
C GLU A 144 -10.27 10.41 -9.79
N VAL A 145 -11.54 10.36 -9.41
CA VAL A 145 -12.60 11.19 -10.02
C VAL A 145 -12.94 12.40 -9.16
N LEU A 146 -13.18 12.19 -7.86
CA LEU A 146 -13.65 13.26 -6.97
C LEU A 146 -12.51 14.09 -6.39
N LYS A 147 -11.26 13.62 -6.50
CA LYS A 147 -10.05 14.26 -5.95
C LYS A 147 -10.24 14.65 -4.48
N ASP A 148 -10.90 13.77 -3.74
CA ASP A 148 -11.16 13.96 -2.30
C ASP A 148 -9.92 13.53 -1.50
N VAL A 149 -8.98 14.46 -1.42
CA VAL A 149 -7.71 14.29 -0.72
C VAL A 149 -7.50 15.42 0.27
N SER A 150 -6.90 15.09 1.39
CA SER A 150 -6.39 16.03 2.37
C SER A 150 -4.87 15.93 2.43
N TYR A 151 -4.22 17.01 2.81
CA TYR A 151 -2.76 17.08 2.82
C TYR A 151 -2.24 17.82 4.05
N GLY A 152 -1.02 17.44 4.46
CA GLY A 152 -0.31 18.08 5.55
C GLY A 152 1.21 18.00 5.35
N LEU A 153 1.95 18.85 6.04
CA LEU A 153 3.41 18.88 5.96
C LEU A 153 4.03 17.88 6.91
N ALA A 154 4.94 17.05 6.41
CA ALA A 154 5.71 16.16 7.27
C ALA A 154 6.77 16.94 8.09
N PRO A 155 7.03 16.54 9.34
CA PRO A 155 6.43 15.43 10.08
C PRO A 155 5.07 15.79 10.68
N LEU A 156 4.13 14.85 10.65
CA LEU A 156 2.76 15.02 11.15
C LEU A 156 2.62 14.47 12.58
N SER A 157 1.88 15.19 13.40
CA SER A 157 1.35 14.72 14.67
C SER A 157 0.04 13.94 14.47
N TYR A 158 -0.42 13.20 15.49
CA TYR A 158 -1.72 12.55 15.47
C TYR A 158 -2.87 13.54 15.32
N ASP A 159 -2.82 14.69 16.00
CA ASP A 159 -3.88 15.70 15.95
C ASP A 159 -4.03 16.27 14.53
N GLU A 160 -2.91 16.57 13.87
CA GLU A 160 -2.91 17.01 12.47
C GLU A 160 -3.44 15.92 11.55
N THR A 161 -3.02 14.68 11.76
CA THR A 161 -3.47 13.52 10.97
C THR A 161 -4.98 13.29 11.12
N TYR A 162 -5.53 13.33 12.34
CA TYR A 162 -6.98 13.25 12.54
C TYR A 162 -7.71 14.42 11.90
N SER A 163 -7.16 15.63 11.97
CA SER A 163 -7.72 16.79 11.29
C SER A 163 -7.77 16.59 9.77
N MET A 164 -6.70 16.04 9.18
CA MET A 164 -6.66 15.68 7.75
C MET A 164 -7.75 14.67 7.39
N ILE A 165 -7.83 13.55 8.09
CA ILE A 165 -8.82 12.48 7.83
C ILE A 165 -10.24 13.05 7.93
N ARG A 166 -10.54 13.83 8.96
CA ARG A 166 -11.88 14.39 9.22
C ARG A 166 -12.28 15.51 8.29
N SER A 167 -11.33 16.13 7.60
CA SER A 167 -11.59 17.16 6.58
C SER A 167 -12.03 16.61 5.23
N LEU A 168 -11.87 15.30 4.99
CA LEU A 168 -12.31 14.65 3.76
C LEU A 168 -13.84 14.73 3.59
N ARG A 169 -14.31 14.98 2.38
CA ARG A 169 -15.75 14.93 2.06
C ARG A 169 -16.30 13.52 2.27
N GLY A 170 -15.50 12.50 1.97
CA GLY A 170 -15.80 11.09 2.19
C GLY A 170 -15.66 10.63 3.64
N TYR A 171 -15.34 11.50 4.61
CA TYR A 171 -15.21 11.11 6.01
C TYR A 171 -16.42 10.33 6.58
N PRO A 172 -17.69 10.63 6.22
CA PRO A 172 -18.81 9.80 6.66
C PRO A 172 -18.68 8.32 6.27
N ILE A 173 -18.02 8.00 5.13
CA ILE A 173 -17.75 6.63 4.70
C ILE A 173 -16.69 6.01 5.61
N ILE A 174 -15.61 6.76 5.90
CA ILE A 174 -14.55 6.36 6.83
C ILE A 174 -15.15 6.02 8.20
N LYS A 175 -16.03 6.87 8.71
CA LYS A 175 -16.70 6.67 9.98
C LYS A 175 -17.71 5.50 9.98
N GLY A 176 -18.18 5.10 8.81
CA GLY A 176 -19.22 4.11 8.62
C GLY A 176 -20.61 4.72 8.42
N THR A 177 -21.33 4.20 7.44
CA THR A 177 -22.68 4.66 7.07
C THR A 177 -23.61 3.49 6.77
N ARG A 178 -24.89 3.70 6.95
CA ARG A 178 -25.96 2.77 6.57
C ARG A 178 -25.77 1.34 7.10
N GLY A 179 -25.29 1.20 8.34
CA GLY A 179 -25.07 -0.10 8.98
C GLY A 179 -23.78 -0.80 8.54
N GLN A 180 -22.97 -0.18 7.68
CA GLN A 180 -21.63 -0.65 7.40
C GLN A 180 -20.65 -0.13 8.47
N LYS A 181 -19.81 -1.03 8.97
CA LYS A 181 -18.75 -0.70 9.92
C LYS A 181 -17.73 0.21 9.23
N GLY A 182 -17.35 1.30 9.86
CA GLY A 182 -16.29 2.18 9.38
C GLY A 182 -14.90 1.53 9.48
N ILE A 183 -13.92 2.24 9.01
CA ILE A 183 -12.51 1.86 9.19
C ILE A 183 -12.07 2.19 10.62
N ASP A 184 -10.98 1.57 11.06
CA ASP A 184 -10.28 1.99 12.27
C ASP A 184 -9.48 3.27 11.97
N GLU A 185 -10.03 4.41 12.39
CA GLU A 185 -9.43 5.73 12.19
C GLU A 185 -8.06 5.83 12.86
N GLN A 186 -7.87 5.16 14.02
CA GLN A 186 -6.59 5.10 14.71
C GLN A 186 -5.53 4.39 13.87
N GLN A 187 -5.86 3.23 13.33
CA GLN A 187 -4.94 2.45 12.50
C GLN A 187 -4.55 3.21 11.22
N TYR A 188 -5.49 3.94 10.62
CA TYR A 188 -5.19 4.77 9.46
C TYR A 188 -4.27 5.95 9.83
N ALA A 189 -4.55 6.61 10.96
CA ALA A 189 -3.71 7.67 11.47
C ALA A 189 -2.30 7.17 11.80
N ASP A 190 -2.16 5.98 12.38
CA ASP A 190 -0.86 5.36 12.65
C ASP A 190 -0.02 5.20 11.38
N ILE A 191 -0.64 4.74 10.30
CA ILE A 191 0.05 4.54 9.01
C ILE A 191 0.51 5.90 8.43
N ILE A 192 -0.35 6.92 8.47
CA ILE A 192 -0.01 8.27 7.99
C ILE A 192 1.16 8.88 8.79
N VAL A 193 1.11 8.78 10.12
CA VAL A 193 2.18 9.29 11.01
C VAL A 193 3.49 8.55 10.76
N ARG A 194 3.46 7.23 10.58
CA ARG A 194 4.64 6.42 10.27
C ARG A 194 5.25 6.77 8.92
N LEU A 195 4.43 6.96 7.88
CA LEU A 195 4.91 7.44 6.58
C LEU A 195 5.55 8.82 6.71
N SER A 196 4.90 9.74 7.38
CA SER A 196 5.41 11.09 7.63
C SER A 196 6.75 11.07 8.37
N THR A 197 6.90 10.16 9.33
CA THR A 197 8.14 9.95 10.09
C THR A 197 9.23 9.33 9.20
N LEU A 198 8.91 8.32 8.40
CA LEU A 198 9.82 7.75 7.40
C LEU A 198 10.42 8.85 6.51
N LEU A 199 9.59 9.71 5.96
CA LEU A 199 10.00 10.78 5.05
C LEU A 199 10.93 11.81 5.71
N ARG A 200 10.81 12.04 7.01
CA ARG A 200 11.74 12.87 7.77
C ARG A 200 13.18 12.32 7.72
N PHE A 201 13.32 11.00 7.69
CA PHE A 201 14.62 10.31 7.68
C PHE A 201 15.04 9.80 6.30
N ALA A 202 14.22 10.03 5.29
CA ALA A 202 14.44 9.66 3.90
C ALA A 202 14.09 10.83 2.96
N SER A 203 14.76 11.98 3.18
CA SER A 203 14.51 13.22 2.43
C SER A 203 14.81 13.12 0.93
N GLU A 204 15.54 12.09 0.53
CA GLU A 204 15.87 11.76 -0.85
C GLU A 204 14.66 11.28 -1.66
N ILE A 205 13.64 10.74 -1.00
CA ILE A 205 12.40 10.30 -1.63
C ILE A 205 11.67 11.53 -2.18
N LYS A 206 11.46 11.57 -3.48
CA LYS A 206 10.77 12.71 -4.13
C LYS A 206 9.27 12.51 -4.25
N GLU A 207 8.87 11.27 -4.46
CA GLU A 207 7.45 10.91 -4.59
C GLU A 207 7.23 9.49 -4.09
N MET A 208 6.10 9.27 -3.43
CA MET A 208 5.64 7.97 -2.98
C MET A 208 4.12 7.90 -3.11
N ASP A 209 3.64 6.78 -3.64
CA ASP A 209 2.21 6.50 -3.78
C ASP A 209 1.93 5.08 -3.25
N ILE A 210 1.08 5.00 -2.24
CA ILE A 210 0.60 3.75 -1.65
C ILE A 210 -0.90 3.63 -2.01
N ASN A 211 -1.16 3.02 -3.14
CA ASN A 211 -2.50 2.81 -3.67
C ASN A 211 -2.70 1.29 -3.92
N CYS A 212 -3.58 0.61 -3.24
CA CYS A 212 -4.48 1.03 -2.17
C CYS A 212 -4.09 0.37 -0.83
N LEU A 213 -4.28 1.10 0.25
CA LEU A 213 -4.37 0.50 1.58
C LEU A 213 -5.78 -0.07 1.72
N LEU A 214 -5.89 -1.39 1.91
CA LEU A 214 -7.19 -2.02 2.17
C LEU A 214 -7.39 -2.16 3.68
N TYR A 215 -8.43 -1.51 4.17
CA TYR A 215 -8.91 -1.75 5.52
C TYR A 215 -9.95 -2.87 5.49
N THR A 216 -9.64 -3.99 6.14
CA THR A 216 -10.56 -5.11 6.29
C THR A 216 -11.21 -5.06 7.68
N SER A 217 -12.53 -5.00 7.73
CA SER A 217 -13.28 -5.00 8.99
C SER A 217 -13.23 -6.33 9.75
N ASP A 218 -12.70 -7.38 9.14
CA ASP A 218 -12.76 -8.76 9.63
C ASP A 218 -11.44 -9.25 10.27
N ALA A 219 -10.50 -8.36 10.57
CA ALA A 219 -9.24 -8.75 11.22
C ALA A 219 -9.35 -8.89 12.76
N ALA A 220 -10.56 -8.90 13.32
CA ALA A 220 -10.78 -8.90 14.76
C ALA A 220 -11.74 -9.98 15.30
N ASP A 221 -12.16 -10.94 14.48
CA ASP A 221 -12.99 -12.07 14.93
C ASP A 221 -12.43 -13.40 14.37
N ASP A 222 -11.34 -13.91 14.96
CA ASP A 222 -10.97 -15.32 15.11
C ASP A 222 -9.98 -15.47 16.28
#